data_0ce1bf707c8ce0ad91c5fdfb9686e293
#
_entry.id   0ce1bf707c8ce0ad91c5fdfb9686e293
#
_cell.length_a   1.000
_cell.length_b   1.000
_cell.length_c   1.000
_cell.angle_alpha   90.00
_cell.angle_beta   90.00
_cell.angle_gamma   90.00
#
_symmetry.space_group_name_H-M   'P 1'
#
loop_
_entity.id
_entity.type
_entity.pdbx_description
1 polymer ?
#
loop_
_entity_poly.entity_id
_entity_poly.type
_entity_poly.pdbx_seq_one_letter_code
_entity_poly.pdbx_strand_id
1 'polypeptide(L)'
;QMSGVNLSLSNFEKSQLNNSNLSIGNFIFSNFSNSNLYASNLQGANCNNANFDNANLAKVNFEGSNLFGATFKGANLYEANLLGANISGAMFDEANLSNAIWIDGKKCALGSIGSCQ
;
A
#
# COMPACT_ATOMS: atom_id res chain seq x y z
N GLN A 1 -17.57 -2.39 0.77
CA GLN A 1 -17.25 -3.12 -0.46
C GLN A 1 -17.09 -2.14 -1.62
N MET A 2 -15.86 -1.91 -2.06
CA MET A 2 -15.58 -0.90 -3.09
C MET A 2 -14.71 -1.47 -4.21
N SER A 3 -14.88 -2.76 -4.51
CA SER A 3 -14.10 -3.40 -5.58
C SER A 3 -14.43 -2.77 -6.94
N GLY A 4 -13.40 -2.44 -7.71
CA GLY A 4 -13.56 -1.87 -9.04
C GLY A 4 -14.06 -0.44 -9.08
N VAL A 5 -14.12 0.25 -7.94
CA VAL A 5 -14.64 1.62 -7.87
C VAL A 5 -13.64 2.61 -8.46
N ASN A 6 -14.13 3.72 -9.01
CA ASN A 6 -13.27 4.81 -9.46
C ASN A 6 -13.34 5.95 -8.44
N LEU A 7 -12.28 6.06 -7.65
CA LEU A 7 -12.16 7.08 -6.61
C LEU A 7 -10.84 7.85 -6.76
N SER A 8 -10.42 8.07 -8.01
CA SER A 8 -9.21 8.87 -8.25
C SER A 8 -9.35 10.26 -7.65
N LEU A 9 -8.23 10.84 -7.23
CA LEU A 9 -8.16 12.19 -6.66
C LEU A 9 -8.97 12.34 -5.37
N SER A 10 -9.31 11.22 -4.71
CA SER A 10 -10.13 11.26 -3.49
C SER A 10 -9.25 11.48 -2.26
N ASN A 11 -9.86 12.06 -1.24
CA ASN A 11 -9.18 12.29 0.03
C ASN A 11 -9.70 11.32 1.09
N PHE A 12 -8.85 10.36 1.47
CA PHE A 12 -9.13 9.38 2.50
C PHE A 12 -8.22 9.59 3.72
N GLU A 13 -7.69 10.80 3.87
CA GLU A 13 -6.77 11.09 4.97
C GLU A 13 -7.46 10.78 6.31
N LYS A 14 -6.73 10.05 7.19
CA LYS A 14 -7.20 9.68 8.53
C LYS A 14 -8.46 8.80 8.52
N SER A 15 -8.78 8.18 7.40
CA SER A 15 -9.96 7.31 7.29
C SER A 15 -9.72 5.96 7.97
N GLN A 16 -10.82 5.37 8.46
CA GLN A 16 -10.81 4.02 8.99
C GLN A 16 -11.33 3.08 7.91
N LEU A 17 -10.40 2.42 7.21
CA LEU A 17 -10.73 1.53 6.09
C LEU A 17 -10.21 0.12 6.33
N ASN A 18 -9.98 -0.26 7.60
CA ASN A 18 -9.46 -1.58 7.91
C ASN A 18 -10.41 -2.67 7.41
N ASN A 19 -9.83 -3.75 6.91
CA ASN A 19 -10.56 -4.92 6.40
C ASN A 19 -11.49 -4.58 5.21
N SER A 20 -11.19 -3.52 4.47
CA SER A 20 -12.00 -3.12 3.31
C SER A 20 -11.57 -3.85 2.06
N ASN A 21 -12.52 -4.10 1.16
CA ASN A 21 -12.21 -4.62 -0.17
C ASN A 21 -12.15 -3.46 -1.16
N LEU A 22 -10.93 -3.09 -1.53
CA LEU A 22 -10.64 -2.00 -2.48
C LEU A 22 -9.97 -2.56 -3.73
N SER A 23 -10.10 -3.85 -3.98
CA SER A 23 -9.42 -4.52 -5.09
C SER A 23 -9.86 -3.94 -6.44
N ILE A 24 -8.92 -3.87 -7.37
CA ILE A 24 -9.15 -3.42 -8.74
C ILE A 24 -9.67 -1.97 -8.81
N GLY A 25 -9.72 -1.27 -7.69
CA GLY A 25 -10.19 0.11 -7.65
C GLY A 25 -9.20 1.07 -8.31
N ASN A 26 -9.69 2.23 -8.71
CA ASN A 26 -8.86 3.30 -9.25
C ASN A 26 -8.72 4.39 -8.18
N PHE A 27 -7.48 4.52 -7.65
CA PHE A 27 -7.14 5.46 -6.60
C PHE A 27 -5.98 6.38 -7.02
N ILE A 28 -5.88 6.66 -8.33
CA ILE A 28 -4.82 7.52 -8.86
C ILE A 28 -4.83 8.86 -8.11
N PHE A 29 -3.66 9.29 -7.62
CA PHE A 29 -3.48 10.55 -6.90
C PHE A 29 -4.35 10.69 -5.65
N SER A 30 -4.88 9.60 -5.12
CA SER A 30 -5.70 9.66 -3.89
C SER A 30 -4.80 9.79 -2.67
N ASN A 31 -5.34 10.39 -1.62
CA ASN A 31 -4.61 10.63 -0.38
C ASN A 31 -5.13 9.69 0.71
N PHE A 32 -4.28 8.72 1.12
CA PHE A 32 -4.56 7.79 2.20
C PHE A 32 -3.65 8.06 3.40
N SER A 33 -3.02 9.23 3.47
CA SER A 33 -2.07 9.50 4.54
C SER A 33 -2.75 9.38 5.91
N ASN A 34 -2.03 8.83 6.88
CA ASN A 34 -2.50 8.66 8.24
C ASN A 34 -3.77 7.82 8.38
N SER A 35 -4.14 7.07 7.35
CA SER A 35 -5.34 6.23 7.38
C SER A 35 -5.04 4.85 7.97
N ASN A 36 -6.09 4.15 8.39
CA ASN A 36 -5.99 2.78 8.84
C ASN A 36 -6.53 1.86 7.75
N LEU A 37 -5.63 1.15 7.06
CA LEU A 37 -5.97 0.20 6.00
C LEU A 37 -5.58 -1.22 6.41
N TYR A 38 -5.45 -1.47 7.71
CA TYR A 38 -5.04 -2.78 8.22
C TYR A 38 -5.84 -3.90 7.55
N ALA A 39 -5.13 -4.88 7.02
CA ALA A 39 -5.70 -6.09 6.43
C ALA A 39 -6.67 -5.83 5.27
N SER A 40 -6.60 -4.66 4.64
CA SER A 40 -7.45 -4.35 3.49
C SER A 40 -6.91 -5.00 2.22
N ASN A 41 -7.80 -5.20 1.24
CA ASN A 41 -7.46 -5.81 -0.03
C ASN A 41 -7.39 -4.74 -1.12
N LEU A 42 -6.17 -4.46 -1.61
CA LEU A 42 -5.91 -3.54 -2.73
C LEU A 42 -5.31 -4.31 -3.91
N GLN A 43 -5.57 -5.61 -4.01
CA GLN A 43 -5.07 -6.45 -5.10
C GLN A 43 -5.49 -5.88 -6.44
N GLY A 44 -4.53 -5.70 -7.34
CA GLY A 44 -4.79 -5.20 -8.69
C GLY A 44 -5.26 -3.76 -8.74
N ALA A 45 -5.27 -3.03 -7.64
CA ALA A 45 -5.73 -1.63 -7.61
C ALA A 45 -4.73 -0.73 -8.32
N ASN A 46 -5.23 0.35 -8.88
CA ASN A 46 -4.38 1.38 -9.48
C ASN A 46 -4.20 2.51 -8.46
N CYS A 47 -3.03 2.53 -7.84
CA CYS A 47 -2.67 3.54 -6.82
C CYS A 47 -1.55 4.44 -7.33
N ASN A 48 -1.52 4.70 -8.62
CA ASN A 48 -0.51 5.54 -9.25
C ASN A 48 -0.46 6.89 -8.54
N ASN A 49 0.72 7.25 -8.02
CA ASN A 49 0.96 8.51 -7.30
C ASN A 49 0.07 8.72 -6.08
N ALA A 50 -0.46 7.65 -5.48
CA ALA A 50 -1.23 7.76 -4.25
C ALA A 50 -0.31 8.03 -3.07
N ASN A 51 -0.84 8.66 -2.04
CA ASN A 51 -0.10 8.99 -0.83
C ASN A 51 -0.55 8.09 0.32
N PHE A 52 0.36 7.22 0.79
CA PHE A 52 0.13 6.34 1.93
C PHE A 52 1.03 6.69 3.10
N ASP A 53 1.54 7.93 3.15
CA ASP A 53 2.47 8.32 4.20
C ASP A 53 1.83 8.12 5.58
N ASN A 54 2.58 7.48 6.48
CA ASN A 54 2.16 7.23 7.86
C ASN A 54 0.88 6.40 7.98
N ALA A 55 0.47 5.71 6.93
CA ALA A 55 -0.72 4.85 6.97
C ALA A 55 -0.39 3.52 7.65
N ASN A 56 -1.41 2.94 8.28
CA ASN A 56 -1.29 1.58 8.78
C ASN A 56 -1.69 0.62 7.66
N LEU A 57 -0.69 0.03 7.01
CA LEU A 57 -0.86 -0.91 5.90
C LEU A 57 -0.45 -2.32 6.29
N ALA A 58 -0.42 -2.61 7.60
CA ALA A 58 -0.05 -3.95 8.04
C ALA A 58 -1.03 -4.96 7.46
N LYS A 59 -0.49 -6.04 6.92
CA LYS A 59 -1.23 -7.15 6.31
C LYS A 59 -2.09 -6.75 5.10
N VAL A 60 -1.84 -5.60 4.51
CA VAL A 60 -2.54 -5.18 3.28
C VAL A 60 -2.10 -6.07 2.13
N ASN A 61 -3.05 -6.39 1.24
CA ASN A 61 -2.77 -7.13 0.02
C ASN A 61 -2.66 -6.14 -1.14
N PHE A 62 -1.42 -5.89 -1.60
CA PHE A 62 -1.12 -5.08 -2.79
C PHE A 62 -0.70 -5.95 -3.97
N GLU A 63 -1.01 -7.23 -3.96
CA GLU A 63 -0.57 -8.13 -5.03
C GLU A 63 -1.01 -7.60 -6.40
N GLY A 64 -0.05 -7.47 -7.32
CA GLY A 64 -0.34 -7.02 -8.67
C GLY A 64 -0.83 -5.58 -8.80
N SER A 65 -0.78 -4.79 -7.75
CA SER A 65 -1.25 -3.40 -7.79
C SER A 65 -0.24 -2.50 -8.51
N ASN A 66 -0.73 -1.36 -8.99
CA ASN A 66 0.12 -0.34 -9.59
C ASN A 66 0.39 0.74 -8.53
N LEU A 67 1.63 0.73 -8.01
CA LEU A 67 2.09 1.67 -6.99
C LEU A 67 3.13 2.65 -7.56
N PHE A 68 3.10 2.87 -8.88
CA PHE A 68 4.04 3.78 -9.53
C PHE A 68 3.96 5.16 -8.87
N GLY A 69 5.11 5.66 -8.40
CA GLY A 69 5.17 6.99 -7.81
C GLY A 69 4.45 7.14 -6.47
N ALA A 70 3.91 6.08 -5.92
CA ALA A 70 3.23 6.15 -4.62
C ALA A 70 4.23 6.42 -3.50
N THR A 71 3.78 7.06 -2.43
CA THR A 71 4.64 7.34 -1.28
C THR A 71 4.14 6.59 -0.06
N PHE A 72 5.11 6.03 0.70
CA PHE A 72 4.85 5.22 1.89
C PHE A 72 5.73 5.69 3.04
N LYS A 73 6.08 6.96 3.09
CA LYS A 73 6.98 7.45 4.11
C LYS A 73 6.39 7.20 5.50
N GLY A 74 7.14 6.50 6.34
CA GLY A 74 6.71 6.19 7.71
C GLY A 74 5.53 5.23 7.80
N ALA A 75 5.11 4.63 6.69
CA ALA A 75 3.98 3.69 6.70
C ALA A 75 4.36 2.38 7.36
N ASN A 76 3.36 1.71 7.94
CA ASN A 76 3.55 0.38 8.50
C ASN A 76 3.08 -0.66 7.49
N LEU A 77 4.03 -1.35 6.84
CA LEU A 77 3.75 -2.40 5.86
C LEU A 77 4.10 -3.79 6.41
N TYR A 78 4.04 -3.94 7.73
CA TYR A 78 4.33 -5.22 8.37
C TYR A 78 3.44 -6.33 7.77
N GLU A 79 4.07 -7.39 7.27
CA GLU A 79 3.38 -8.52 6.64
C GLU A 79 2.51 -8.16 5.44
N ALA A 80 2.71 -7.00 4.83
CA ALA A 80 2.00 -6.64 3.60
C ALA A 80 2.46 -7.54 2.44
N ASN A 81 1.58 -7.76 1.46
CA ASN A 81 1.90 -8.56 0.28
C ASN A 81 2.03 -7.64 -0.92
N LEU A 82 3.27 -7.51 -1.44
CA LEU A 82 3.58 -6.66 -2.60
C LEU A 82 3.94 -7.50 -3.83
N LEU A 83 3.62 -8.80 -3.82
CA LEU A 83 3.98 -9.69 -4.92
C LEU A 83 3.48 -9.14 -6.25
N GLY A 84 4.39 -8.95 -7.20
CA GLY A 84 4.04 -8.50 -8.55
C GLY A 84 3.60 -7.06 -8.66
N ALA A 85 3.66 -6.28 -7.59
CA ALA A 85 3.29 -4.86 -7.65
C ALA A 85 4.32 -4.06 -8.44
N ASN A 86 3.85 -3.01 -9.11
CA ASN A 86 4.74 -2.06 -9.78
C ASN A 86 5.08 -0.95 -8.80
N ILE A 87 6.34 -0.94 -8.32
CA ILE A 87 6.80 0.05 -7.34
C ILE A 87 7.77 1.06 -7.95
N SER A 88 7.82 1.19 -9.27
CA SER A 88 8.70 2.14 -9.93
C SER A 88 8.42 3.55 -9.39
N GLY A 89 9.47 4.23 -8.91
CA GLY A 89 9.33 5.58 -8.37
C GLY A 89 8.63 5.66 -7.02
N ALA A 90 8.22 4.53 -6.44
CA ALA A 90 7.62 4.54 -5.11
C ALA A 90 8.68 4.83 -4.05
N MET A 91 8.27 5.51 -2.96
CA MET A 91 9.18 5.92 -1.90
C MET A 91 8.78 5.25 -0.60
N PHE A 92 9.74 4.52 0.02
CA PHE A 92 9.51 3.75 1.24
C PHE A 92 10.31 4.30 2.43
N ASP A 93 10.68 5.58 2.40
CA ASP A 93 11.51 6.18 3.46
C ASP A 93 10.87 5.90 4.82
N GLU A 94 11.66 5.28 5.72
CA GLU A 94 11.23 4.98 7.08
C GLU A 94 10.01 4.05 7.18
N ALA A 95 9.59 3.42 6.10
CA ALA A 95 8.49 2.45 6.13
C ALA A 95 8.95 1.15 6.81
N ASN A 96 8.06 0.54 7.57
CA ASN A 96 8.33 -0.76 8.19
C ASN A 96 7.91 -1.86 7.23
N LEU A 97 8.89 -2.58 6.66
CA LEU A 97 8.67 -3.66 5.71
C LEU A 97 8.93 -5.03 6.33
N SER A 98 9.00 -5.11 7.65
CA SER A 98 9.29 -6.38 8.33
C SER A 98 8.28 -7.45 7.92
N ASN A 99 8.79 -8.61 7.51
CA ASN A 99 7.99 -9.77 7.12
C ASN A 99 7.04 -9.53 5.94
N ALA A 100 7.19 -8.43 5.21
CA ALA A 100 6.42 -8.19 3.98
C ALA A 100 6.88 -9.14 2.88
N ILE A 101 5.98 -9.47 1.96
CA ILE A 101 6.33 -10.19 0.74
C ILE A 101 6.68 -9.13 -0.31
N TRP A 102 7.93 -9.18 -0.81
CA TRP A 102 8.37 -8.18 -1.78
C TRP A 102 7.88 -8.54 -3.18
N ILE A 103 8.14 -7.65 -4.13
CA ILE A 103 7.59 -7.75 -5.50
C ILE A 103 8.00 -9.04 -6.22
N ASP A 104 9.15 -9.63 -5.83
CA ASP A 104 9.69 -10.86 -6.42
C ASP A 104 9.34 -12.11 -5.60
N GLY A 105 8.50 -11.95 -4.58
CA GLY A 105 8.10 -13.05 -3.70
C GLY A 105 9.02 -13.25 -2.51
N LYS A 106 10.13 -12.52 -2.43
CA LYS A 106 11.05 -12.62 -1.30
C LYS A 106 10.41 -12.05 -0.04
N LYS A 107 10.57 -12.74 1.08
CA LYS A 107 10.11 -12.22 2.36
C LYS A 107 11.15 -11.28 2.94
N CYS A 108 10.77 -10.07 3.26
CA CYS A 108 11.66 -9.08 3.87
C CYS A 108 11.99 -9.50 5.30
N ALA A 109 13.24 -9.34 5.71
CA ALA A 109 13.67 -9.72 7.04
C ALA A 109 13.01 -8.85 8.10
N LEU A 110 12.89 -9.39 9.31
CA LEU A 110 12.47 -8.60 10.46
C LEU A 110 13.43 -7.43 10.63
N GLY A 111 12.90 -6.24 10.83
CA GLY A 111 13.70 -5.04 10.97
C GLY A 111 13.99 -4.33 9.65
N SER A 112 13.35 -4.74 8.55
CA SER A 112 13.51 -4.06 7.26
C SER A 112 12.81 -2.69 7.31
N ILE A 113 13.61 -1.63 7.42
CA ILE A 113 13.08 -0.27 7.46
C ILE A 113 13.61 0.48 6.25
N GLY A 114 12.72 1.08 5.47
CA GLY A 114 13.05 1.86 4.28
C GLY A 114 13.35 1.02 3.05
N SER A 115 13.70 -0.23 3.22
CA SER A 115 13.98 -1.16 2.11
C SER A 115 13.81 -2.59 2.58
N CYS A 116 13.50 -3.47 1.65
CA CYS A 116 13.38 -4.90 1.93
C CYS A 116 14.77 -5.52 2.05
N GLN A 117 15.05 -6.12 3.19
CA GLN A 117 16.36 -6.70 3.47
C GLN A 117 16.29 -8.21 3.68
#